data_c10aad6688a0493e556f87b8ad26ed6a
#
_entry.id   c10aad6688a0493e556f87b8ad26ed6a
#
_cell.length_a   1.000
_cell.length_b   1.000
_cell.length_c   1.000
_cell.angle_alpha   90.00
_cell.angle_beta   90.00
_cell.angle_gamma   90.00
#
_symmetry.space_group_name_H-M   'P 1'
#
loop_
_entity.id
_entity.type
_entity.pdbx_description
1 polymer ?
#
loop_
_entity_poly.entity_id
_entity_poly.type
_entity_poly.pdbx_seq_one_letter_code
_entity_poly.pdbx_strand_id
1 'polypeptide(L)'
;MSHSKHTDSMIPASMWEDVPEEFLDFCKTHGRIRNYTAKQYLYFSGDEANTAFFLLKGRIQLLLTGEFNEKIYRVLHPPAFFPEVIFDGKAYPHAALAMEATEVLAIDRLTLMRYMENNPQLLWTFYHAMSLDLRRAYRQIKNLSLGDARLRLGAKLFALAHAHGKPTQNGTMIGIPLSATELAGMCSLARESVSRILGELRELDLIDVERKTITILNMNSLREWIRERAGS
;
A
#
# COMPACT_ATOMS: atom_id res chain seq x y z
N MET A 1 -0.49 37.10 17.91
CA MET A 1 0.46 36.26 17.16
C MET A 1 0.04 34.81 17.37
N SER A 2 -0.77 34.30 16.44
CA SER A 2 -1.38 32.97 16.52
C SER A 2 -0.44 31.96 15.86
N HIS A 3 0.11 31.02 16.64
CA HIS A 3 0.88 29.89 16.13
C HIS A 3 -0.12 28.89 15.51
N SER A 4 -0.17 28.89 14.20
CA SER A 4 -0.83 27.84 13.41
C SER A 4 -0.19 26.50 13.77
N LYS A 5 -0.89 25.67 14.52
CA LYS A 5 -0.59 24.24 14.67
C LYS A 5 -0.79 23.60 13.30
N HIS A 6 0.30 23.28 12.61
CA HIS A 6 0.28 22.33 11.52
C HIS A 6 -0.11 20.97 12.12
N THR A 7 -1.40 20.68 12.07
CA THR A 7 -1.92 19.33 12.19
C THR A 7 -1.36 18.55 11.00
N ASP A 8 -0.35 17.72 11.29
CA ASP A 8 0.09 16.64 10.40
C ASP A 8 -1.17 15.78 10.13
N SER A 9 -1.83 16.06 9.00
CA SER A 9 -3.09 15.40 8.64
C SER A 9 -2.80 13.91 8.49
N MET A 10 -3.39 13.13 9.39
CA MET A 10 -3.45 11.68 9.31
C MET A 10 -3.86 11.28 7.88
N ILE A 11 -2.96 10.62 7.15
CA ILE A 11 -3.30 10.02 5.86
C ILE A 11 -4.20 8.84 6.18
N PRO A 12 -5.47 8.82 5.75
CA PRO A 12 -6.39 7.71 6.03
C PRO A 12 -5.76 6.38 5.62
N ALA A 13 -6.00 5.34 6.39
CA ALA A 13 -5.49 3.99 6.13
C ALA A 13 -5.91 3.48 4.75
N SER A 14 -7.11 3.85 4.31
CA SER A 14 -7.60 3.70 2.94
C SER A 14 -8.60 4.81 2.64
N MET A 15 -8.44 5.49 1.51
CA MET A 15 -9.46 6.42 0.99
C MET A 15 -10.72 5.70 0.53
N TRP A 16 -10.62 4.41 0.33
CA TRP A 16 -11.72 3.58 -0.16
C TRP A 16 -12.67 3.13 0.97
N GLU A 17 -12.36 3.49 2.24
CA GLU A 17 -13.28 3.34 3.37
C GLU A 17 -14.45 4.35 3.29
N ASP A 18 -14.21 5.53 2.70
CA ASP A 18 -15.18 6.60 2.54
C ASP A 18 -15.76 6.69 1.12
N VAL A 19 -15.73 5.57 0.35
CA VAL A 19 -16.31 5.54 -0.98
C VAL A 19 -17.83 5.69 -0.90
N PRO A 20 -18.44 6.57 -1.72
CA PRO A 20 -19.89 6.74 -1.72
C PRO A 20 -20.62 5.41 -1.93
N GLU A 21 -21.65 5.15 -1.15
CA GLU A 21 -22.44 3.91 -1.21
C GLU A 21 -23.02 3.69 -2.63
N GLU A 22 -23.43 4.76 -3.29
CA GLU A 22 -23.94 4.77 -4.67
C GLU A 22 -22.91 4.22 -5.67
N PHE A 23 -21.61 4.49 -5.45
CA PHE A 23 -20.56 3.93 -6.29
C PHE A 23 -20.37 2.43 -6.04
N LEU A 24 -20.43 1.99 -4.80
CA LEU A 24 -20.37 0.56 -4.49
C LEU A 24 -21.54 -0.20 -5.10
N ASP A 25 -22.73 0.36 -5.06
CA ASP A 25 -23.93 -0.23 -5.66
C ASP A 25 -23.86 -0.24 -7.18
N PHE A 26 -23.34 0.82 -7.80
CA PHE A 26 -23.02 0.82 -9.22
C PHE A 26 -22.04 -0.30 -9.56
N CYS A 27 -20.96 -0.43 -8.82
CA CYS A 27 -19.96 -1.49 -9.03
C CYS A 27 -20.54 -2.88 -8.86
N LYS A 28 -21.41 -3.12 -7.87
CA LYS A 28 -22.11 -4.41 -7.68
C LYS A 28 -23.06 -4.72 -8.83
N THR A 29 -23.72 -3.69 -9.36
CA THR A 29 -24.71 -3.84 -10.46
C THR A 29 -24.04 -4.10 -11.82
N HIS A 30 -22.92 -3.43 -12.11
CA HIS A 30 -22.26 -3.44 -13.42
C HIS A 30 -20.94 -4.23 -13.43
N GLY A 31 -20.41 -4.56 -12.28
CA GLY A 31 -19.20 -5.37 -12.10
C GLY A 31 -19.52 -6.86 -11.95
N ARG A 32 -18.46 -7.64 -11.84
CA ARG A 32 -18.54 -9.10 -11.58
C ARG A 32 -17.61 -9.46 -10.44
N ILE A 33 -18.12 -10.19 -9.46
CA ILE A 33 -17.28 -10.77 -8.42
C ILE A 33 -16.41 -11.86 -9.04
N ARG A 34 -15.10 -11.78 -8.81
CA ARG A 34 -14.13 -12.78 -9.18
C ARG A 34 -13.38 -13.24 -7.94
N ASN A 35 -13.16 -14.56 -7.86
CA ASN A 35 -12.42 -15.20 -6.78
C ASN A 35 -11.10 -15.73 -7.32
N TYR A 36 -10.03 -15.51 -6.55
CA TYR A 36 -8.68 -15.96 -6.87
C TYR A 36 -8.11 -16.76 -5.71
N THR A 37 -7.40 -17.83 -6.05
CA THR A 37 -6.64 -18.60 -5.05
C THR A 37 -5.27 -17.95 -4.82
N ALA A 38 -4.62 -18.34 -3.72
CA ALA A 38 -3.24 -17.92 -3.46
C ALA A 38 -2.32 -18.20 -4.65
N LYS A 39 -1.44 -17.25 -5.00
CA LYS A 39 -0.50 -17.31 -6.12
C LYS A 39 -1.15 -17.29 -7.52
N GLN A 40 -2.39 -16.91 -7.63
CA GLN A 40 -3.05 -16.70 -8.92
C GLN A 40 -2.92 -15.23 -9.33
N TYR A 41 -2.53 -14.99 -10.59
CA TYR A 41 -2.47 -13.67 -11.18
C TYR A 41 -3.87 -13.18 -11.58
N LEU A 42 -4.14 -11.91 -11.35
CA LEU A 42 -5.34 -11.22 -11.83
C LEU A 42 -5.09 -10.68 -13.24
N TYR A 43 -3.90 -10.16 -13.47
CA TYR A 43 -3.39 -9.67 -14.75
C TYR A 43 -1.86 -9.60 -14.71
N PHE A 44 -1.23 -9.55 -15.88
CA PHE A 44 0.22 -9.38 -16.02
C PHE A 44 0.57 -7.95 -16.48
N SER A 45 1.80 -7.55 -16.18
CA SER A 45 2.36 -6.32 -16.74
C SER A 45 2.40 -6.41 -18.27
N GLY A 46 1.93 -5.37 -18.96
CA GLY A 46 1.85 -5.35 -20.42
C GLY A 46 0.54 -5.85 -21.01
N ASP A 47 -0.33 -6.52 -20.23
CA ASP A 47 -1.67 -6.87 -20.69
C ASP A 47 -2.50 -5.61 -20.93
N GLU A 48 -3.49 -5.71 -21.83
CA GLU A 48 -4.41 -4.62 -22.12
C GLU A 48 -5.28 -4.29 -20.89
N ALA A 49 -5.21 -3.02 -20.42
CA ALA A 49 -5.87 -2.61 -19.19
C ALA A 49 -7.35 -2.25 -19.43
N ASN A 50 -8.19 -3.25 -19.57
CA ASN A 50 -9.63 -3.09 -19.80
C ASN A 50 -10.50 -3.31 -18.56
N THR A 51 -9.92 -3.74 -17.43
CA THR A 51 -10.64 -4.08 -16.21
C THR A 51 -10.03 -3.37 -15.01
N ALA A 52 -10.85 -2.65 -14.26
CA ALA A 52 -10.54 -2.15 -12.94
C ALA A 52 -11.04 -3.13 -11.87
N PHE A 53 -10.42 -3.13 -10.71
CA PHE A 53 -10.74 -4.03 -9.62
C PHE A 53 -10.93 -3.27 -8.31
N PHE A 54 -11.90 -3.71 -7.53
CA PHE A 54 -12.08 -3.28 -6.16
C PHE A 54 -11.89 -4.49 -5.24
N LEU A 55 -10.88 -4.43 -4.38
CA LEU A 55 -10.53 -5.52 -3.46
C LEU A 55 -11.52 -5.56 -2.30
N LEU A 56 -12.25 -6.67 -2.18
CA LEU A 56 -13.26 -6.89 -1.15
C LEU A 56 -12.71 -7.73 0.01
N LYS A 57 -11.93 -8.79 -0.30
CA LYS A 57 -11.32 -9.69 0.69
C LYS A 57 -9.96 -10.19 0.23
N GLY A 58 -9.12 -10.58 1.17
CA GLY A 58 -7.79 -11.09 0.89
C GLY A 58 -6.73 -10.01 0.72
N ARG A 59 -5.61 -10.34 0.07
CA ARG A 59 -4.48 -9.44 -0.17
C ARG A 59 -3.92 -9.63 -1.56
N ILE A 60 -3.47 -8.54 -2.16
CA ILE A 60 -2.88 -8.53 -3.50
C ILE A 60 -1.49 -7.90 -3.44
N GLN A 61 -0.53 -8.56 -4.10
CA GLN A 61 0.76 -7.95 -4.42
C GLN A 61 0.71 -7.33 -5.80
N LEU A 62 1.14 -6.06 -5.91
CA LEU A 62 1.45 -5.43 -7.19
C LEU A 62 2.94 -5.59 -7.45
N LEU A 63 3.29 -6.16 -8.62
CA LEU A 63 4.64 -6.58 -8.96
C LEU A 63 5.14 -5.79 -10.16
N LEU A 64 6.27 -5.09 -10.00
CA LEU A 64 7.03 -4.53 -11.11
C LEU A 64 7.91 -5.63 -11.69
N THR A 65 7.77 -5.90 -13.00
CA THR A 65 8.54 -6.89 -13.72
C THR A 65 9.74 -6.22 -14.38
N GLY A 66 10.95 -6.62 -14.02
CA GLY A 66 12.19 -6.29 -14.71
C GLY A 66 12.63 -7.45 -15.61
N GLU A 67 13.70 -7.27 -16.37
CA GLU A 67 14.22 -8.30 -17.30
C GLU A 67 14.53 -9.64 -16.63
N PHE A 68 15.01 -9.62 -15.37
CA PHE A 68 15.46 -10.83 -14.67
C PHE A 68 14.83 -11.02 -13.29
N ASN A 69 13.97 -10.09 -12.84
CA ASN A 69 13.38 -10.17 -11.51
C ASN A 69 12.04 -9.46 -11.42
N GLU A 70 11.25 -9.90 -10.45
CA GLU A 70 10.03 -9.20 -10.04
C GLU A 70 10.27 -8.54 -8.68
N LYS A 71 9.76 -7.32 -8.52
CA LYS A 71 9.78 -6.59 -7.26
C LYS A 71 8.38 -6.28 -6.79
N ILE A 72 8.10 -6.58 -5.53
CA ILE A 72 6.87 -6.13 -4.89
C ILE A 72 6.90 -4.60 -4.80
N TYR A 73 6.03 -3.96 -5.58
CA TYR A 73 5.84 -2.52 -5.56
C TYR A 73 4.93 -2.12 -4.40
N ARG A 74 3.83 -2.86 -4.21
CA ARG A 74 2.81 -2.56 -3.20
C ARG A 74 2.07 -3.83 -2.79
N VAL A 75 1.61 -3.87 -1.53
CA VAL A 75 0.62 -4.84 -1.07
C VAL A 75 -0.67 -4.08 -0.79
N LEU A 76 -1.76 -4.56 -1.36
CA LEU A 76 -3.10 -4.01 -1.17
C LEU A 76 -3.86 -4.82 -0.12
N HIS A 77 -4.59 -4.10 0.71
CA HIS A 77 -5.53 -4.61 1.71
C HIS A 77 -6.92 -4.05 1.43
N PRO A 78 -8.00 -4.79 1.72
CA PRO A 78 -9.35 -4.26 1.56
C PRO A 78 -9.62 -3.08 2.52
N PRO A 79 -10.44 -2.11 2.09
CA PRO A 79 -10.89 -1.88 0.74
C PRO A 79 -9.81 -1.21 -0.11
N ALA A 80 -9.66 -1.60 -1.39
CA ALA A 80 -8.71 -0.95 -2.30
C ALA A 80 -9.19 -1.02 -3.74
N PHE A 81 -9.01 0.08 -4.48
CA PHE A 81 -9.21 0.13 -5.93
C PHE A 81 -7.85 0.03 -6.64
N PHE A 82 -7.81 -0.71 -7.76
CA PHE A 82 -6.59 -0.84 -8.57
C PHE A 82 -6.91 -1.35 -10.00
N PRO A 83 -6.04 -1.15 -10.97
CA PRO A 83 -4.94 -0.22 -10.93
C PRO A 83 -5.45 1.23 -11.08
N GLU A 84 -4.84 2.15 -10.39
CA GLU A 84 -5.21 3.57 -10.41
C GLU A 84 -5.02 4.20 -11.78
N VAL A 85 -4.13 3.64 -12.59
CA VAL A 85 -3.78 4.13 -13.94
C VAL A 85 -4.73 3.62 -15.04
N ILE A 86 -5.78 2.89 -14.70
CA ILE A 86 -6.73 2.31 -15.66
C ILE A 86 -7.33 3.35 -16.64
N PHE A 87 -7.34 4.61 -16.26
CA PHE A 87 -8.01 5.68 -17.00
C PHE A 87 -7.20 6.20 -18.19
N ASP A 88 -5.90 5.92 -18.31
CA ASP A 88 -5.05 6.37 -19.40
C ASP A 88 -5.15 5.51 -20.68
N GLY A 89 -5.83 4.37 -20.59
CA GLY A 89 -6.06 3.44 -21.70
C GLY A 89 -4.82 2.68 -22.19
N LYS A 90 -3.74 2.73 -21.41
CA LYS A 90 -2.50 1.98 -21.72
C LYS A 90 -2.56 0.58 -21.09
N ALA A 91 -1.51 -0.22 -21.36
CA ALA A 91 -1.34 -1.53 -20.74
C ALA A 91 -1.11 -1.43 -19.23
N TYR A 92 -1.39 -2.52 -18.50
CA TYR A 92 -1.09 -2.55 -17.07
C TYR A 92 0.42 -2.35 -16.81
N PRO A 93 0.82 -1.40 -15.97
CA PRO A 93 2.24 -1.11 -15.72
C PRO A 93 2.91 -2.09 -14.76
N HIS A 94 2.14 -2.95 -14.12
CA HIS A 94 2.57 -3.94 -13.14
C HIS A 94 1.66 -5.16 -13.21
N ALA A 95 2.10 -6.29 -12.66
CA ALA A 95 1.24 -7.46 -12.47
C ALA A 95 0.51 -7.37 -11.12
N ALA A 96 -0.62 -8.07 -11.00
CA ALA A 96 -1.35 -8.24 -9.75
C ALA A 96 -1.48 -9.71 -9.39
N LEU A 97 -0.99 -10.10 -8.21
CA LEU A 97 -0.93 -11.48 -7.72
C LEU A 97 -1.69 -11.61 -6.39
N ALA A 98 -2.62 -12.55 -6.31
CA ALA A 98 -3.30 -12.89 -5.07
C ALA A 98 -2.34 -13.60 -4.09
N MET A 99 -2.23 -13.07 -2.86
CA MET A 99 -1.38 -13.65 -1.82
C MET A 99 -2.05 -14.78 -1.05
N GLU A 100 -3.37 -14.77 -1.04
CA GLU A 100 -4.26 -15.71 -0.34
C GLU A 100 -5.58 -15.81 -1.08
N ALA A 101 -6.57 -16.55 -0.56
CA ALA A 101 -7.92 -16.53 -1.11
C ALA A 101 -8.45 -15.09 -1.14
N THR A 102 -8.72 -14.60 -2.33
CA THR A 102 -8.99 -13.18 -2.60
C THR A 102 -10.28 -13.01 -3.39
N GLU A 103 -11.12 -12.08 -2.97
CA GLU A 103 -12.35 -11.69 -3.63
C GLU A 103 -12.23 -10.26 -4.12
N VAL A 104 -12.48 -10.04 -5.41
CA VAL A 104 -12.49 -8.72 -6.03
C VAL A 104 -13.77 -8.49 -6.82
N LEU A 105 -14.19 -7.26 -6.91
CA LEU A 105 -15.20 -6.80 -7.85
C LEU A 105 -14.49 -6.26 -9.09
N ALA A 106 -14.67 -6.89 -10.23
CA ALA A 106 -14.07 -6.52 -11.51
C ALA A 106 -15.08 -5.73 -12.33
N ILE A 107 -14.68 -4.55 -12.83
CA ILE A 107 -15.52 -3.68 -13.63
C ILE A 107 -14.80 -3.28 -14.93
N ASP A 108 -15.53 -3.25 -16.02
CA ASP A 108 -15.03 -2.81 -17.31
C ASP A 108 -14.65 -1.33 -17.28
N ARG A 109 -13.48 -0.98 -17.86
CA ARG A 109 -12.94 0.38 -17.87
C ARG A 109 -13.91 1.40 -18.48
N LEU A 110 -14.49 1.09 -19.64
CA LEU A 110 -15.39 2.03 -20.33
C LEU A 110 -16.70 2.23 -19.56
N THR A 111 -17.19 1.18 -18.93
CA THR A 111 -18.37 1.23 -18.07
C THR A 111 -18.11 2.13 -16.85
N LEU A 112 -16.95 1.98 -16.22
CA LEU A 112 -16.54 2.84 -15.12
C LEU A 112 -16.37 4.31 -15.56
N MET A 113 -15.73 4.55 -16.69
CA MET A 113 -15.53 5.91 -17.23
C MET A 113 -16.85 6.63 -17.51
N ARG A 114 -17.79 5.95 -18.15
CA ARG A 114 -19.14 6.52 -18.42
C ARG A 114 -19.89 6.87 -17.13
N TYR A 115 -19.75 6.05 -16.10
CA TYR A 115 -20.34 6.36 -14.81
C TYR A 115 -19.70 7.61 -14.19
N MET A 116 -18.38 7.73 -14.25
CA MET A 116 -17.65 8.89 -13.71
C MET A 116 -17.97 10.18 -14.45
N GLU A 117 -18.18 10.15 -15.77
CA GLU A 117 -18.60 11.32 -16.58
C GLU A 117 -19.93 11.90 -16.07
N ASN A 118 -20.83 11.05 -15.61
CA ASN A 118 -22.13 11.46 -15.06
C ASN A 118 -22.11 11.73 -13.55
N ASN A 119 -20.99 11.48 -12.88
CA ASN A 119 -20.82 11.64 -11.43
C ASN A 119 -19.53 12.42 -11.10
N PRO A 120 -19.47 13.74 -11.36
CA PRO A 120 -18.24 14.52 -11.23
C PRO A 120 -17.62 14.51 -9.83
N GLN A 121 -18.43 14.33 -8.77
CA GLN A 121 -17.92 14.23 -7.40
C GLN A 121 -17.01 13.01 -7.21
N LEU A 122 -17.29 11.92 -7.92
CA LEU A 122 -16.47 10.73 -7.90
C LEU A 122 -15.08 10.99 -8.51
N LEU A 123 -14.99 11.85 -9.54
CA LEU A 123 -13.71 12.27 -10.11
C LEU A 123 -12.78 12.91 -9.07
N TRP A 124 -13.33 13.71 -8.15
CA TRP A 124 -12.55 14.29 -7.05
C TRP A 124 -12.03 13.24 -6.09
N THR A 125 -12.81 12.20 -5.79
CA THR A 125 -12.39 11.07 -4.95
C THR A 125 -11.21 10.33 -5.60
N PHE A 126 -11.32 9.99 -6.89
CA PHE A 126 -10.24 9.36 -7.64
C PHE A 126 -9.01 10.25 -7.76
N TYR A 127 -9.20 11.54 -8.08
CA TYR A 127 -8.10 12.50 -8.17
C TYR A 127 -7.35 12.63 -6.84
N HIS A 128 -8.07 12.67 -5.73
CA HIS A 128 -7.46 12.70 -4.39
C HIS A 128 -6.69 11.40 -4.10
N ALA A 129 -7.26 10.21 -4.45
CA ALA A 129 -6.57 8.93 -4.35
C ALA A 129 -5.26 8.91 -5.13
N MET A 130 -5.30 9.32 -6.40
CA MET A 130 -4.12 9.43 -7.26
C MET A 130 -3.08 10.40 -6.70
N SER A 131 -3.51 11.53 -6.14
CA SER A 131 -2.62 12.51 -5.51
C SER A 131 -1.89 11.91 -4.30
N LEU A 132 -2.58 11.11 -3.48
CA LEU A 132 -1.97 10.40 -2.36
C LEU A 132 -0.98 9.33 -2.84
N ASP A 133 -1.32 8.60 -3.90
CA ASP A 133 -0.43 7.58 -4.47
C ASP A 133 0.80 8.22 -5.11
N LEU A 134 0.67 9.35 -5.78
CA LEU A 134 1.80 10.14 -6.28
C LEU A 134 2.71 10.61 -5.14
N ARG A 135 2.16 11.10 -4.03
CA ARG A 135 2.94 11.45 -2.83
C ARG A 135 3.66 10.24 -2.23
N ARG A 136 3.05 9.05 -2.27
CA ARG A 136 3.71 7.79 -1.84
C ARG A 136 4.88 7.46 -2.77
N ALA A 137 4.69 7.59 -4.10
CA ALA A 137 5.75 7.39 -5.08
C ALA A 137 6.93 8.36 -4.86
N TYR A 138 6.67 9.65 -4.64
CA TYR A 138 7.73 10.62 -4.32
C TYR A 138 8.50 10.26 -3.04
N ARG A 139 7.82 9.82 -1.99
CA ARG A 139 8.50 9.36 -0.77
C ARG A 139 9.36 8.12 -1.03
N GLN A 140 8.88 7.21 -1.86
CA GLN A 140 9.65 6.02 -2.21
C GLN A 140 10.89 6.36 -3.04
N ILE A 141 10.77 7.26 -4.02
CA ILE A 141 11.90 7.79 -4.80
C ILE A 141 12.90 8.47 -3.85
N LYS A 142 12.44 9.35 -2.96
CA LYS A 142 13.29 9.98 -1.95
C LYS A 142 14.04 8.95 -1.11
N ASN A 143 13.34 7.94 -0.59
CA ASN A 143 13.94 6.90 0.24
C ASN A 143 14.97 6.05 -0.54
N LEU A 144 14.72 5.78 -1.83
CA LEU A 144 15.68 5.09 -2.70
C LEU A 144 16.92 5.95 -3.00
N SER A 145 16.74 7.25 -3.17
CA SER A 145 17.81 8.19 -3.47
C SER A 145 18.71 8.48 -2.27
N LEU A 146 18.17 8.41 -1.04
CA LEU A 146 18.91 8.70 0.20
C LEU A 146 19.69 7.50 0.76
N GLY A 147 19.77 6.38 0.04
CA GLY A 147 20.81 5.36 0.18
C GLY A 147 20.77 4.46 1.42
N ASP A 148 20.27 4.88 2.57
CA ASP A 148 20.34 4.06 3.79
C ASP A 148 19.20 3.02 3.89
N ALA A 149 19.59 1.74 3.91
CA ALA A 149 18.68 0.61 4.07
C ALA A 149 17.88 0.68 5.40
N ARG A 150 18.49 1.20 6.46
CA ARG A 150 17.85 1.37 7.77
C ARG A 150 16.75 2.42 7.70
N LEU A 151 17.03 3.55 7.04
CA LEU A 151 16.05 4.62 6.81
C LEU A 151 14.84 4.11 6.03
N ARG A 152 15.07 3.36 4.95
CA ARG A 152 14.00 2.81 4.12
C ARG A 152 13.09 1.85 4.90
N LEU A 153 13.68 0.93 5.67
CA LEU A 153 12.90 -0.03 6.47
C LEU A 153 12.17 0.65 7.62
N GLY A 154 12.83 1.52 8.37
CA GLY A 154 12.22 2.27 9.48
C GLY A 154 11.04 3.13 9.02
N ALA A 155 11.20 3.89 7.93
CA ALA A 155 10.13 4.70 7.34
C ALA A 155 8.94 3.83 6.86
N LYS A 156 9.23 2.63 6.33
CA LYS A 156 8.18 1.69 5.91
C LYS A 156 7.40 1.14 7.10
N LEU A 157 8.08 0.71 8.16
CA LEU A 157 7.44 0.21 9.38
C LEU A 157 6.59 1.29 10.03
N PHE A 158 7.10 2.52 10.13
CA PHE A 158 6.35 3.67 10.65
C PHE A 158 5.08 3.93 9.83
N ALA A 159 5.17 3.92 8.50
CA ALA A 159 4.03 4.12 7.62
C ALA A 159 2.98 3.00 7.74
N LEU A 160 3.43 1.74 7.87
CA LEU A 160 2.54 0.59 8.04
C LEU A 160 1.82 0.62 9.40
N ALA A 161 2.53 0.99 10.47
CA ALA A 161 1.92 1.15 11.78
C ALA A 161 0.90 2.30 11.81
N HIS A 162 1.16 3.36 11.06
CA HIS A 162 0.23 4.48 10.94
C HIS A 162 -1.03 4.10 10.15
N ALA A 163 -0.88 3.28 9.09
CA ALA A 163 -1.98 2.89 8.22
C ALA A 163 -2.81 1.70 8.76
N HIS A 164 -2.15 0.76 9.46
CA HIS A 164 -2.74 -0.52 9.87
C HIS A 164 -2.49 -0.84 11.34
N GLY A 165 -2.06 0.14 12.13
CA GLY A 165 -1.71 -0.05 13.53
C GLY A 165 -2.95 -0.28 14.40
N LYS A 166 -2.80 -1.24 15.32
CA LYS A 166 -3.78 -1.51 16.40
C LYS A 166 -3.08 -1.23 17.72
N PRO A 167 -3.64 -0.35 18.58
CA PRO A 167 -3.08 -0.11 19.89
C PRO A 167 -3.06 -1.41 20.72
N THR A 168 -1.97 -1.64 21.46
CA THR A 168 -1.80 -2.74 22.40
C THR A 168 -1.23 -2.20 23.72
N GLN A 169 -1.16 -3.04 24.76
CA GLN A 169 -0.53 -2.64 26.03
C GLN A 169 0.96 -2.31 25.86
N ASN A 170 1.63 -2.90 24.88
CA ASN A 170 3.07 -2.78 24.66
C ASN A 170 3.43 -1.83 23.49
N GLY A 171 2.46 -1.11 22.90
CA GLY A 171 2.73 -0.21 21.79
C GLY A 171 1.69 -0.30 20.66
N THR A 172 2.15 -0.12 19.42
CA THR A 172 1.29 -0.19 18.22
C THR A 172 1.65 -1.42 17.39
N MET A 173 0.79 -2.41 17.38
CA MET A 173 0.93 -3.61 16.55
C MET A 173 0.51 -3.32 15.12
N ILE A 174 1.33 -3.68 14.13
CA ILE A 174 0.94 -3.61 12.72
C ILE A 174 -0.08 -4.74 12.47
N GLY A 175 -1.32 -4.37 12.15
CA GLY A 175 -2.48 -5.28 12.07
C GLY A 175 -2.47 -6.25 10.88
N ILE A 176 -1.37 -6.31 10.12
CA ILE A 176 -1.17 -7.19 8.98
C ILE A 176 0.08 -8.04 9.20
N PRO A 177 0.04 -9.34 8.92
CA PRO A 177 1.21 -10.21 9.02
C PRO A 177 2.21 -9.87 7.92
N LEU A 178 3.48 -9.66 8.30
CA LEU A 178 4.57 -9.27 7.39
C LEU A 178 5.77 -10.19 7.57
N SER A 179 6.19 -10.83 6.49
CA SER A 179 7.46 -11.56 6.45
C SER A 179 8.62 -10.62 6.08
N ALA A 180 9.85 -11.02 6.42
CA ALA A 180 11.05 -10.29 6.00
C ALA A 180 11.18 -10.20 4.46
N THR A 181 10.68 -11.19 3.73
CA THR A 181 10.66 -11.19 2.26
C THR A 181 9.69 -10.13 1.71
N GLU A 182 8.50 -10.01 2.28
CA GLU A 182 7.53 -8.98 1.90
C GLU A 182 8.07 -7.57 2.19
N LEU A 183 8.65 -7.37 3.38
CA LEU A 183 9.29 -6.10 3.73
C LEU A 183 10.48 -5.77 2.82
N ALA A 184 11.28 -6.78 2.46
CA ALA A 184 12.40 -6.62 1.54
C ALA A 184 11.92 -6.13 0.16
N GLY A 185 10.87 -6.75 -0.40
CA GLY A 185 10.24 -6.30 -1.62
C GLY A 185 9.70 -4.88 -1.54
N MET A 186 9.00 -4.55 -0.43
CA MET A 186 8.44 -3.20 -0.21
C MET A 186 9.49 -2.10 -0.05
N CYS A 187 10.70 -2.44 0.43
CA CYS A 187 11.78 -1.49 0.67
C CYS A 187 12.87 -1.52 -0.41
N SER A 188 12.77 -2.39 -1.41
CA SER A 188 13.85 -2.67 -2.38
C SER A 188 15.18 -3.01 -1.68
N LEU A 189 15.11 -3.95 -0.73
CA LEU A 189 16.23 -4.45 0.06
C LEU A 189 16.38 -5.96 -0.14
N ALA A 190 17.57 -6.49 0.16
CA ALA A 190 17.75 -7.93 0.33
C ALA A 190 17.08 -8.40 1.64
N ARG A 191 16.54 -9.63 1.66
CA ARG A 191 15.89 -10.23 2.83
C ARG A 191 16.82 -10.25 4.05
N GLU A 192 18.09 -10.59 3.83
CA GLU A 192 19.14 -10.62 4.85
C GLU A 192 19.35 -9.25 5.49
N SER A 193 19.33 -8.18 4.68
CA SER A 193 19.41 -6.79 5.14
C SER A 193 18.22 -6.43 6.03
N VAL A 194 17.01 -6.82 5.62
CA VAL A 194 15.79 -6.60 6.43
C VAL A 194 15.90 -7.35 7.76
N SER A 195 16.28 -8.64 7.74
CA SER A 195 16.40 -9.45 8.95
C SER A 195 17.41 -8.85 9.95
N ARG A 196 18.55 -8.37 9.45
CA ARG A 196 19.57 -7.70 10.26
C ARG A 196 19.06 -6.41 10.87
N ILE A 197 18.40 -5.54 10.07
CA ILE A 197 17.88 -4.25 10.55
C ILE A 197 16.73 -4.46 11.55
N LEU A 198 15.85 -5.45 11.36
CA LEU A 198 14.83 -5.80 12.34
C LEU A 198 15.47 -6.26 13.66
N GLY A 199 16.57 -7.01 13.60
CA GLY A 199 17.37 -7.36 14.78
C GLY A 199 17.90 -6.13 15.51
N GLU A 200 18.53 -5.20 14.78
CA GLU A 200 19.02 -3.93 15.32
C GLU A 200 17.92 -3.09 16.00
N LEU A 201 16.74 -3.01 15.38
CA LEU A 201 15.58 -2.28 15.94
C LEU A 201 15.03 -2.94 17.20
N ARG A 202 15.10 -4.27 17.31
CA ARG A 202 14.73 -5.01 18.53
C ARG A 202 15.74 -4.76 19.66
N GLU A 203 17.03 -4.82 19.37
CA GLU A 203 18.10 -4.52 20.35
C GLU A 203 18.02 -3.10 20.89
N LEU A 204 17.44 -2.16 20.13
CA LEU A 204 17.20 -0.78 20.53
C LEU A 204 15.83 -0.58 21.20
N ASP A 205 15.09 -1.63 21.50
CA ASP A 205 13.74 -1.58 22.08
C ASP A 205 12.76 -0.66 21.31
N LEU A 206 12.92 -0.58 19.99
CA LEU A 206 12.04 0.20 19.12
C LEU A 206 10.87 -0.61 18.59
N ILE A 207 11.09 -1.92 18.39
CA ILE A 207 10.08 -2.85 17.91
C ILE A 207 10.17 -4.19 18.65
N ASP A 208 9.07 -4.91 18.63
CA ASP A 208 9.05 -6.35 18.90
C ASP A 208 8.57 -7.13 17.68
N VAL A 209 9.09 -8.34 17.47
CA VAL A 209 8.75 -9.18 16.31
C VAL A 209 8.45 -10.60 16.79
N GLU A 210 7.18 -10.97 16.71
CA GLU A 210 6.72 -12.33 16.98
C GLU A 210 6.16 -12.97 15.70
N ARG A 211 6.87 -14.00 15.20
CA ARG A 211 6.52 -14.68 13.93
C ARG A 211 6.45 -13.69 12.75
N LYS A 212 5.23 -13.33 12.31
CA LYS A 212 4.96 -12.36 11.23
C LYS A 212 4.31 -11.07 11.74
N THR A 213 4.21 -10.91 13.04
CA THR A 213 3.61 -9.74 13.69
C THR A 213 4.71 -8.81 14.17
N ILE A 214 4.61 -7.55 13.85
CA ILE A 214 5.56 -6.51 14.28
C ILE A 214 4.80 -5.51 15.14
N THR A 215 5.32 -5.27 16.34
CA THR A 215 4.80 -4.25 17.27
C THR A 215 5.83 -3.14 17.40
N ILE A 216 5.45 -1.91 17.16
CA ILE A 216 6.28 -0.74 17.43
C ILE A 216 6.05 -0.35 18.87
N LEU A 217 7.08 -0.46 19.71
CA LEU A 217 6.99 -0.22 21.14
C LEU A 217 6.79 1.27 21.45
N ASN A 218 7.43 2.15 20.70
CA ASN A 218 7.22 3.59 20.81
C ASN A 218 7.33 4.28 19.44
N MET A 219 6.21 4.82 18.96
CA MET A 219 6.12 5.52 17.66
C MET A 219 7.00 6.78 17.59
N ASN A 220 7.15 7.52 18.69
CA ASN A 220 7.97 8.72 18.71
C ASN A 220 9.45 8.37 18.64
N SER A 221 9.91 7.39 19.43
CA SER A 221 11.29 6.91 19.39
C SER A 221 11.68 6.35 18.02
N LEU A 222 10.79 5.59 17.36
CA LEU A 222 11.03 5.14 16.00
C LEU A 222 11.12 6.32 15.01
N ARG A 223 10.28 7.34 15.17
CA ARG A 223 10.32 8.56 14.33
C ARG A 223 11.65 9.31 14.51
N GLU A 224 12.15 9.45 15.74
CA GLU A 224 13.44 10.10 16.04
C GLU A 224 14.59 9.30 15.44
N TRP A 225 14.61 7.99 15.63
CA TRP A 225 15.60 7.09 15.03
C TRP A 225 15.66 7.22 13.49
N ILE A 226 14.50 7.39 12.82
CA ILE A 226 14.41 7.66 11.38
C ILE A 226 14.99 9.04 11.04
N ARG A 227 14.67 10.07 11.81
CA ARG A 227 15.12 11.45 11.57
C ARG A 227 16.63 11.62 11.69
N GLU A 228 17.25 11.03 12.68
CA GLU A 228 18.70 11.05 12.89
C GLU A 228 19.45 10.51 11.66
N ARG A 229 18.89 9.49 10.99
CA ARG A 229 19.48 8.88 9.79
C ARG A 229 19.12 9.57 8.48
N ALA A 230 18.10 10.40 8.47
CA ALA A 230 17.71 11.20 7.33
C ALA A 230 18.51 12.54 7.23
N GLY A 231 19.19 12.94 8.32
CA GLY A 231 19.97 14.17 8.40
C GLY A 231 21.49 13.97 8.31
N SER A 232 21.93 12.71 8.19
CA SER A 232 23.32 12.33 7.92
C SER A 232 23.48 12.04 6.43
#